data_d211cc497930e5cd656745b19aea20a9
#
_entry.id   d211cc497930e5cd656745b19aea20a9
#
_cell.length_a   1.000
_cell.length_b   1.000
_cell.length_c   1.000
_cell.angle_alpha   90.00
_cell.angle_beta   90.00
_cell.angle_gamma   90.00
#
_symmetry.space_group_name_H-M   'P 1'
#
loop_
_entity.id
_entity.type
_entity.pdbx_description
1 polymer ?
#
loop_
_entity_poly.entity_id
_entity_poly.type
_entity_poly.pdbx_seq_one_letter_code
_entity_poly.pdbx_strand_id
1 'polypeptide(L)'
;MRQQIWIHWLLAAALFTPLPALACATCGCTLSSQAATGYAAETGQTGSSGWTLGIEYSYIDQSQMRAGMSAISPAQAAVLTNGVSGASAASPGPQEIEKRTINRYTNVALTYAANPEWNYTVILPYIDRSHGTWGNVSGDRINAANVSDATASGLGDMQWIATWQGWLPTHNLGLQLGVKLPTGAYGNQNVDTGIPVGRSPTLFVSGPNAGAPLDASLQPGTGSTDLILGAFYEQPVSQNLDVFVQGRYQVAMFEQLNQPGANFRPGNLGVLSLGLRYEKHQDWTPQVQLNVSRKSHDMGALADATDTAGTVIYLSPGISVRVLRTLGVYTFIQVPVYSQLDGYQLFPRWTGTVGMSYGF
;
A
#
# COMPACT_ATOMS: atom_id res chain seq x y z
N MET A 1 -63.79 34.48 1.92
CA MET A 1 -63.54 33.26 1.09
C MET A 1 -62.37 33.55 0.18
N ARG A 2 -61.25 32.93 0.45
CA ARG A 2 -60.02 32.63 -0.35
C ARG A 2 -58.80 32.62 0.56
N GLN A 3 -58.74 31.65 1.38
CA GLN A 3 -57.52 31.09 1.94
C GLN A 3 -57.37 29.69 1.38
N GLN A 4 -56.15 29.22 1.27
CA GLN A 4 -55.61 27.97 0.79
C GLN A 4 -55.28 27.93 -0.69
N ILE A 5 -53.98 27.98 -0.95
CA ILE A 5 -53.14 27.23 -1.90
C ILE A 5 -51.73 27.89 -1.84
N TRP A 6 -50.92 27.56 -0.87
CA TRP A 6 -49.46 27.78 -0.87
C TRP A 6 -48.74 26.86 0.16
N ILE A 7 -49.03 25.58 0.14
CA ILE A 7 -48.27 24.57 0.89
C ILE A 7 -48.20 23.33 0.01
N HIS A 8 -47.35 23.26 -0.96
CA HIS A 8 -46.99 21.95 -1.62
C HIS A 8 -45.76 22.02 -2.50
N TRP A 9 -44.83 22.99 -2.35
CA TRP A 9 -43.60 23.05 -3.12
C TRP A 9 -42.32 23.11 -2.30
N LEU A 10 -42.29 22.57 -1.08
CA LEU A 10 -41.11 22.51 -0.21
C LEU A 10 -40.71 21.13 0.23
N LEU A 11 -41.01 20.09 -0.53
CA LEU A 11 -40.71 18.69 -0.15
C LEU A 11 -40.11 17.86 -1.30
N ALA A 12 -39.31 18.45 -2.16
CA ALA A 12 -38.62 17.73 -3.23
C ALA A 12 -37.16 18.15 -3.44
N ALA A 13 -36.49 18.69 -2.42
CA ALA A 13 -35.08 19.06 -2.48
C ALA A 13 -34.25 18.45 -1.34
N ALA A 14 -34.63 17.28 -0.88
CA ALA A 14 -33.81 16.52 0.08
C ALA A 14 -33.61 15.12 -0.50
N LEU A 15 -32.37 14.68 -0.60
CA LEU A 15 -31.88 13.33 -0.86
C LEU A 15 -31.17 13.13 -2.21
N PHE A 16 -30.14 13.90 -2.46
CA PHE A 16 -28.95 13.43 -3.16
C PHE A 16 -27.71 13.83 -2.34
N THR A 17 -27.57 13.27 -1.16
CA THR A 17 -26.25 13.18 -0.54
C THR A 17 -25.55 12.00 -1.22
N PRO A 18 -24.43 12.21 -1.92
CA PRO A 18 -23.61 11.10 -2.35
C PRO A 18 -23.14 10.38 -1.08
N LEU A 19 -23.58 9.14 -0.91
CA LEU A 19 -23.08 8.27 0.15
C LEU A 19 -21.60 8.05 -0.10
N PRO A 20 -20.74 8.13 0.92
CA PRO A 20 -19.32 7.80 0.75
C PRO A 20 -19.21 6.35 0.30
N ALA A 21 -18.58 6.16 -0.85
CA ALA A 21 -18.21 4.87 -1.35
C ALA A 21 -17.10 4.31 -0.45
N LEU A 22 -17.42 3.33 0.36
CA LEU A 22 -16.44 2.63 1.18
C LEU A 22 -15.84 1.50 0.33
N ALA A 23 -14.69 1.75 -0.24
CA ALA A 23 -13.95 0.79 -1.01
C ALA A 23 -12.93 0.06 -0.14
N CYS A 24 -12.90 -1.24 -0.30
CA CYS A 24 -11.98 -2.15 0.37
C CYS A 24 -10.55 -2.00 -0.15
N ALA A 25 -9.61 -1.78 0.72
CA ALA A 25 -8.24 -1.54 0.32
C ALA A 25 -7.22 -2.31 1.15
N THR A 26 -7.04 -3.57 0.86
CA THR A 26 -5.70 -4.17 1.03
C THR A 26 -4.81 -3.59 -0.06
N CYS A 27 -4.76 -2.30 -0.04
CA CYS A 27 -3.95 -1.58 -0.96
C CYS A 27 -2.54 -2.02 -0.81
N GLY A 28 -2.02 -2.59 -1.84
CA GLY A 28 -0.64 -2.68 -2.16
C GLY A 28 0.29 -2.04 -1.14
N CYS A 29 0.19 -2.51 0.12
CA CYS A 29 1.21 -2.26 1.10
C CYS A 29 2.42 -2.91 0.49
N THR A 30 3.10 -2.16 -0.30
CA THR A 30 4.14 -2.59 -1.15
C THR A 30 5.28 -3.07 -0.30
N LEU A 31 5.47 -4.37 -0.31
CA LEU A 31 6.75 -4.96 0.03
C LEU A 31 7.89 -4.32 -0.80
N SER A 32 7.55 -3.75 -1.96
CA SER A 32 8.45 -3.03 -2.84
C SER A 32 9.18 -1.86 -2.19
N SER A 33 8.53 -1.07 -1.36
CA SER A 33 9.22 0.01 -0.63
C SER A 33 10.23 -0.51 0.41
N GLN A 34 10.22 -1.81 0.66
CA GLN A 34 11.11 -2.48 1.60
C GLN A 34 12.27 -3.17 0.90
N ALA A 35 12.05 -3.71 -0.30
CA ALA A 35 13.15 -4.25 -1.10
C ALA A 35 14.18 -3.16 -1.43
N ALA A 36 13.74 -1.93 -1.73
CA ALA A 36 14.66 -0.82 -2.00
C ALA A 36 15.56 -0.47 -0.80
N THR A 37 15.08 -0.59 0.43
CA THR A 37 15.89 -0.34 1.63
C THR A 37 16.74 -1.54 2.03
N GLY A 38 16.27 -2.78 1.76
CA GLY A 38 17.04 -4.01 1.96
C GLY A 38 18.16 -4.15 0.95
N TYR A 39 17.93 -3.75 -0.30
CA TYR A 39 18.90 -3.92 -1.37
C TYR A 39 20.16 -3.05 -1.21
N ALA A 40 20.08 -1.87 -0.62
CA ALA A 40 21.26 -1.10 -0.27
C ALA A 40 22.19 -1.84 0.72
N ALA A 41 21.60 -2.66 1.60
CA ALA A 41 22.33 -3.59 2.46
C ALA A 41 22.78 -4.86 1.69
N GLU A 42 21.99 -5.33 0.72
CA GLU A 42 22.24 -6.55 -0.05
C GLU A 42 23.37 -6.41 -1.07
N THR A 43 23.71 -5.22 -1.55
CA THR A 43 24.79 -5.03 -2.55
C THR A 43 26.20 -5.12 -1.98
N GLY A 44 26.35 -5.42 -0.69
CA GLY A 44 27.69 -5.60 -0.10
C GLY A 44 28.55 -4.35 -0.11
N GLN A 45 27.98 -3.17 -0.34
CA GLN A 45 28.69 -1.88 -0.21
C GLN A 45 28.77 -1.41 1.26
N THR A 46 28.75 -2.35 2.19
CA THR A 46 29.09 -2.08 3.58
C THR A 46 30.59 -1.82 3.66
N GLY A 47 31.00 -0.56 3.60
CA GLY A 47 32.40 -0.24 3.84
C GLY A 47 32.99 0.92 3.06
N SER A 48 32.37 1.41 1.99
CA SER A 48 32.79 2.63 1.31
C SER A 48 31.78 3.75 1.51
N SER A 49 32.25 4.93 1.91
CA SER A 49 31.45 6.15 1.84
C SER A 49 31.12 6.46 0.38
N GLY A 50 29.87 6.89 0.10
CA GLY A 50 29.45 7.20 -1.26
C GLY A 50 27.94 7.29 -1.42
N TRP A 51 27.53 7.49 -2.65
CA TRP A 51 26.15 7.58 -3.03
C TRP A 51 25.68 6.32 -3.77
N THR A 52 24.45 5.92 -3.53
CA THR A 52 23.79 4.84 -4.27
C THR A 52 22.43 5.31 -4.74
N LEU A 53 22.16 5.17 -6.03
CA LEU A 53 20.85 5.37 -6.64
C LEU A 53 20.19 4.02 -6.87
N GLY A 54 19.03 3.81 -6.25
CA GLY A 54 18.16 2.66 -6.48
C GLY A 54 16.95 3.06 -7.29
N ILE A 55 16.55 2.22 -8.25
CA ILE A 55 15.25 2.33 -8.93
C ILE A 55 14.61 0.98 -8.91
N GLU A 56 13.38 0.92 -8.42
CA GLU A 56 12.59 -0.31 -8.35
C GLU A 56 11.21 -0.10 -8.98
N TYR A 57 10.79 -1.04 -9.80
CA TYR A 57 9.46 -1.11 -10.36
C TYR A 57 8.74 -2.38 -9.87
N SER A 58 7.52 -2.21 -9.36
CA SER A 58 6.67 -3.31 -8.94
C SER A 58 5.31 -3.26 -9.63
N TYR A 59 4.88 -4.43 -10.09
CA TYR A 59 3.59 -4.66 -10.71
C TYR A 59 2.73 -5.60 -9.85
N ILE A 60 1.52 -5.14 -9.48
CA ILE A 60 0.59 -5.88 -8.64
C ILE A 60 -0.78 -5.84 -9.27
N ASP A 61 -1.30 -7.01 -9.67
CA ASP A 61 -2.66 -7.17 -10.20
C ASP A 61 -3.54 -7.85 -9.14
N GLN A 62 -4.37 -7.05 -8.51
CA GLN A 62 -5.35 -7.50 -7.51
C GLN A 62 -6.69 -7.71 -8.23
N SER A 63 -6.96 -8.94 -8.63
CA SER A 63 -8.15 -9.34 -9.39
C SER A 63 -8.90 -10.51 -8.78
N GLN A 64 -8.43 -11.01 -7.62
CA GLN A 64 -9.11 -12.05 -6.87
C GLN A 64 -9.71 -11.48 -5.59
N MET A 65 -11.02 -11.63 -5.42
CA MET A 65 -11.67 -11.31 -4.16
C MET A 65 -11.41 -12.43 -3.14
N ARG A 66 -11.06 -12.07 -1.90
CA ARG A 66 -10.87 -13.01 -0.80
C ARG A 66 -11.56 -12.52 0.48
N ALA A 67 -12.01 -13.47 1.29
CA ALA A 67 -12.45 -13.25 2.65
C ALA A 67 -11.76 -14.27 3.56
N GLY A 68 -11.14 -13.81 4.62
CA GLY A 68 -10.31 -14.67 5.48
C GLY A 68 -9.21 -15.37 4.68
N MET A 69 -9.27 -16.69 4.67
CA MET A 69 -8.30 -17.55 3.97
C MET A 69 -8.79 -17.99 2.59
N SER A 70 -10.02 -17.67 2.20
CA SER A 70 -10.68 -18.26 1.03
C SER A 70 -10.90 -17.23 -0.08
N ALA A 71 -10.76 -17.69 -1.33
CA ALA A 71 -11.25 -16.93 -2.48
C ALA A 71 -12.77 -16.94 -2.49
N ILE A 72 -13.38 -15.81 -2.79
CA ILE A 72 -14.83 -15.67 -2.92
C ILE A 72 -15.17 -15.04 -4.27
N SER A 73 -16.39 -15.29 -4.75
CA SER A 73 -16.91 -14.58 -5.92
C SER A 73 -17.42 -13.19 -5.55
N PRO A 74 -17.51 -12.25 -6.51
CA PRO A 74 -18.16 -10.97 -6.27
C PRO A 74 -19.61 -11.09 -5.76
N ALA A 75 -20.35 -12.11 -6.23
CA ALA A 75 -21.70 -12.37 -5.76
C ALA A 75 -21.74 -12.78 -4.27
N GLN A 76 -20.75 -13.55 -3.80
CA GLN A 76 -20.62 -13.87 -2.38
C GLN A 76 -20.22 -12.63 -1.56
N ALA A 77 -19.32 -11.78 -2.07
CA ALA A 77 -19.02 -10.51 -1.43
C ALA A 77 -20.28 -9.63 -1.29
N ALA A 78 -21.11 -9.56 -2.34
CA ALA A 78 -22.38 -8.81 -2.30
C ALA A 78 -23.35 -9.31 -1.20
N VAL A 79 -23.37 -10.60 -0.93
CA VAL A 79 -24.16 -11.17 0.17
C VAL A 79 -23.57 -10.79 1.52
N LEU A 80 -22.25 -10.83 1.65
CA LEU A 80 -21.56 -10.43 2.88
C LEU A 80 -21.82 -8.95 3.20
N THR A 81 -21.80 -8.06 2.21
CA THR A 81 -22.14 -6.63 2.42
C THR A 81 -23.58 -6.39 2.84
N ASN A 82 -24.52 -7.23 2.37
CA ASN A 82 -25.93 -7.08 2.70
C ASN A 82 -26.31 -7.73 4.05
N GLY A 83 -25.50 -8.66 4.55
CA GLY A 83 -25.78 -9.46 5.76
C GLY A 83 -24.93 -9.09 6.98
N VAL A 84 -23.88 -8.32 6.80
CA VAL A 84 -23.05 -7.93 7.94
C VAL A 84 -23.65 -6.73 8.64
N SER A 85 -24.29 -7.04 9.75
CA SER A 85 -24.64 -6.11 10.84
C SER A 85 -23.42 -5.40 11.46
N GLY A 86 -22.33 -5.31 10.74
CA GLY A 86 -21.06 -4.68 11.11
C GLY A 86 -20.71 -3.49 10.23
N ALA A 87 -21.49 -3.17 9.20
CA ALA A 87 -21.50 -1.80 8.72
C ALA A 87 -21.79 -0.95 9.96
N SER A 88 -20.80 -0.15 10.39
CA SER A 88 -21.00 0.73 11.52
C SER A 88 -22.33 1.45 11.29
N ALA A 89 -23.09 1.70 12.35
CA ALA A 89 -24.39 2.39 12.27
C ALA A 89 -24.29 3.78 11.57
N ALA A 90 -23.09 4.21 11.20
CA ALA A 90 -22.77 5.42 10.46
C ALA A 90 -22.82 5.27 8.93
N SER A 91 -22.94 4.06 8.36
CA SER A 91 -23.02 3.86 6.91
C SER A 91 -24.09 2.82 6.54
N PRO A 92 -25.36 3.18 6.58
CA PRO A 92 -26.46 2.27 6.22
C PRO A 92 -26.64 2.09 4.71
N GLY A 93 -25.64 2.43 3.89
CA GLY A 93 -25.70 2.28 2.44
C GLY A 93 -25.12 0.94 1.96
N PRO A 94 -25.54 0.49 0.75
CA PRO A 94 -24.92 -0.66 0.12
C PRO A 94 -23.47 -0.33 -0.24
N GLN A 95 -22.51 -1.14 0.25
CA GLN A 95 -21.09 -0.98 -0.02
C GLN A 95 -20.74 -1.29 -1.48
N GLU A 96 -19.71 -0.64 -2.01
CA GLU A 96 -19.09 -1.00 -3.28
C GLU A 96 -18.49 -2.41 -3.19
N ILE A 97 -18.41 -3.05 -4.34
CA ILE A 97 -17.71 -4.32 -4.48
C ILE A 97 -16.58 -4.11 -5.45
N GLU A 98 -15.38 -4.27 -4.99
CA GLU A 98 -14.21 -4.07 -5.82
C GLU A 98 -14.11 -5.11 -6.93
N LYS A 99 -13.73 -4.66 -8.11
CA LYS A 99 -13.60 -5.49 -9.30
C LYS A 99 -12.15 -5.85 -9.58
N ARG A 100 -11.28 -4.85 -9.60
CA ARG A 100 -9.85 -5.01 -9.88
C ARG A 100 -9.08 -3.76 -9.53
N THR A 101 -7.90 -3.93 -8.98
CA THR A 101 -6.91 -2.86 -8.82
C THR A 101 -5.57 -3.31 -9.42
N ILE A 102 -5.05 -2.53 -10.36
CA ILE A 102 -3.69 -2.70 -10.86
C ILE A 102 -2.84 -1.59 -10.27
N ASN A 103 -1.80 -1.98 -9.54
CA ASN A 103 -0.84 -1.05 -8.99
C ASN A 103 0.50 -1.22 -9.71
N ARG A 104 1.08 -0.09 -10.12
CA ARG A 104 2.43 0.03 -10.65
C ARG A 104 3.15 1.06 -9.79
N TYR A 105 4.18 0.61 -9.10
CA TYR A 105 4.98 1.47 -8.24
C TYR A 105 6.37 1.61 -8.83
N THR A 106 6.85 2.83 -8.94
CA THR A 106 8.26 3.11 -9.23
C THR A 106 8.84 3.84 -8.03
N ASN A 107 9.75 3.19 -7.31
CA ASN A 107 10.45 3.78 -6.18
C ASN A 107 11.85 4.24 -6.64
N VAL A 108 12.17 5.50 -6.42
CA VAL A 108 13.51 6.03 -6.59
C VAL A 108 14.10 6.26 -5.21
N ALA A 109 15.20 5.59 -4.89
CA ALA A 109 15.89 5.68 -3.61
C ALA A 109 17.29 6.27 -3.81
N LEU A 110 17.60 7.31 -3.06
CA LEU A 110 18.96 7.87 -3.00
C LEU A 110 19.50 7.64 -1.59
N THR A 111 20.59 6.86 -1.51
CA THR A 111 21.26 6.53 -0.26
C THR A 111 22.64 7.19 -0.21
N TYR A 112 22.94 7.82 0.90
CA TYR A 112 24.26 8.34 1.23
C TYR A 112 24.86 7.56 2.38
N ALA A 113 25.94 6.81 2.12
CA ALA A 113 26.76 6.16 3.13
C ALA A 113 27.78 7.18 3.67
N ALA A 114 27.49 7.76 4.82
CA ALA A 114 28.36 8.77 5.44
C ALA A 114 29.66 8.15 5.97
N ASN A 115 29.58 6.95 6.49
CA ASN A 115 30.67 6.11 6.97
C ASN A 115 30.17 4.65 7.07
N PRO A 116 31.02 3.68 7.47
CA PRO A 116 30.59 2.27 7.57
C PRO A 116 29.41 2.01 8.51
N GLU A 117 29.16 2.91 9.45
CA GLU A 117 28.09 2.74 10.46
C GLU A 117 26.78 3.43 10.10
N TRP A 118 26.80 4.50 9.29
CA TRP A 118 25.66 5.36 9.05
C TRP A 118 25.30 5.52 7.59
N ASN A 119 24.07 5.22 7.27
CA ASN A 119 23.46 5.45 5.96
C ASN A 119 22.18 6.30 6.11
N TYR A 120 21.96 7.18 5.13
CA TYR A 120 20.76 8.01 5.03
C TYR A 120 20.10 7.79 3.68
N THR A 121 18.84 7.38 3.69
CA THR A 121 18.10 7.08 2.45
C THR A 121 16.88 7.97 2.33
N VAL A 122 16.67 8.52 1.13
CA VAL A 122 15.42 9.18 0.73
C VAL A 122 14.75 8.30 -0.33
N ILE A 123 13.47 8.01 -0.16
CA ILE A 123 12.68 7.24 -1.11
C ILE A 123 11.56 8.13 -1.65
N LEU A 124 11.47 8.22 -2.98
CA LEU A 124 10.42 8.92 -3.71
C LEU A 124 9.60 7.90 -4.49
N PRO A 125 8.40 7.54 -4.03
CA PRO A 125 7.53 6.65 -4.77
C PRO A 125 6.76 7.44 -5.84
N TYR A 126 6.65 6.86 -7.04
CA TYR A 126 5.68 7.24 -8.06
C TYR A 126 4.66 6.12 -8.20
N ILE A 127 3.41 6.47 -8.13
CA ILE A 127 2.28 5.53 -8.13
C ILE A 127 1.52 5.73 -9.43
N ASP A 128 1.24 4.63 -10.12
CA ASP A 128 0.28 4.56 -11.23
C ASP A 128 -0.69 3.42 -10.90
N ARG A 129 -1.94 3.77 -10.64
CA ARG A 129 -2.99 2.87 -10.20
C ARG A 129 -4.19 2.97 -11.11
N SER A 130 -4.72 1.82 -11.53
CA SER A 130 -6.02 1.70 -12.18
C SER A 130 -6.93 0.89 -11.26
N HIS A 131 -8.10 1.42 -10.94
CA HIS A 131 -9.06 0.80 -10.04
C HIS A 131 -10.43 0.74 -10.70
N GLY A 132 -11.11 -0.38 -10.56
CA GLY A 132 -12.48 -0.58 -11.00
C GLY A 132 -13.30 -1.23 -9.92
N THR A 133 -14.52 -0.75 -9.73
CA THR A 133 -15.49 -1.25 -8.76
C THR A 133 -16.88 -1.37 -9.36
N TRP A 134 -17.71 -2.27 -8.84
CA TRP A 134 -19.14 -2.25 -9.10
C TRP A 134 -19.76 -1.24 -8.14
N GLY A 135 -20.40 -0.23 -8.73
CA GLY A 135 -20.93 0.90 -7.99
C GLY A 135 -22.10 0.53 -7.08
N ASN A 136 -22.48 1.50 -6.31
CA ASN A 136 -23.44 1.40 -5.22
C ASN A 136 -24.88 1.66 -5.67
N VAL A 137 -25.30 1.19 -6.82
CA VAL A 137 -26.67 1.38 -7.30
C VAL A 137 -27.57 0.26 -6.75
N SER A 138 -28.74 0.60 -6.25
CA SER A 138 -29.77 -0.37 -5.83
C SER A 138 -30.14 -1.29 -7.00
N GLY A 139 -30.11 -2.61 -6.78
CA GLY A 139 -30.43 -3.60 -7.79
C GLY A 139 -29.31 -4.60 -8.02
N ASP A 140 -29.22 -5.13 -9.23
CA ASP A 140 -28.18 -6.07 -9.61
C ASP A 140 -26.84 -5.35 -9.74
N ARG A 141 -26.02 -5.46 -8.70
CA ARG A 141 -24.77 -4.70 -8.55
C ARG A 141 -23.64 -5.20 -9.44
N ILE A 142 -23.68 -6.48 -9.80
CA ILE A 142 -22.58 -7.12 -10.51
C ILE A 142 -22.95 -7.26 -11.98
N ASN A 143 -22.90 -6.16 -12.70
CA ASN A 143 -23.12 -6.13 -14.13
C ASN A 143 -22.22 -5.10 -14.83
N ALA A 144 -22.07 -5.22 -16.14
CA ALA A 144 -21.15 -4.38 -16.92
C ALA A 144 -21.54 -2.89 -16.94
N ALA A 145 -22.83 -2.57 -16.80
CA ALA A 145 -23.30 -1.18 -16.79
C ALA A 145 -23.07 -0.49 -15.44
N ASN A 146 -22.76 -1.24 -14.39
CA ASN A 146 -22.51 -0.74 -13.04
C ASN A 146 -21.03 -0.72 -12.66
N VAL A 147 -20.14 -0.55 -13.61
CA VAL A 147 -18.69 -0.45 -13.35
C VAL A 147 -18.29 1.02 -13.31
N SER A 148 -17.62 1.40 -12.23
CA SER A 148 -16.96 2.68 -12.09
C SER A 148 -15.46 2.49 -12.12
N ASP A 149 -14.74 3.34 -12.87
CA ASP A 149 -13.29 3.27 -13.01
C ASP A 149 -12.64 4.56 -12.49
N ALA A 150 -11.49 4.39 -11.85
CA ALA A 150 -10.62 5.49 -11.41
C ALA A 150 -9.17 5.20 -11.81
N THR A 151 -8.43 6.27 -12.06
CA THR A 151 -6.98 6.22 -12.25
C THR A 151 -6.31 7.22 -11.33
N ALA A 152 -5.32 6.76 -10.57
CA ALA A 152 -4.52 7.59 -9.67
C ALA A 152 -3.07 7.52 -10.11
N SER A 153 -2.48 8.65 -10.50
CA SER A 153 -1.07 8.70 -10.88
C SER A 153 -0.40 9.94 -10.28
N GLY A 154 0.83 9.78 -9.81
CA GLY A 154 1.60 10.87 -9.24
C GLY A 154 2.62 10.42 -8.21
N LEU A 155 3.33 11.40 -7.64
CA LEU A 155 4.22 11.16 -6.52
C LEU A 155 3.42 10.75 -5.28
N GLY A 156 3.90 9.73 -4.62
CA GLY A 156 3.37 9.28 -3.32
C GLY A 156 4.05 9.98 -2.14
N ASP A 157 3.92 9.37 -0.98
CA ASP A 157 4.47 9.90 0.27
C ASP A 157 5.97 9.57 0.37
N MET A 158 6.80 10.61 0.41
CA MET A 158 8.25 10.51 0.53
C MET A 158 8.65 9.92 1.89
N GLN A 159 9.72 9.12 1.90
CA GLN A 159 10.27 8.53 3.12
C GLN A 159 11.74 8.94 3.30
N TRP A 160 12.10 9.19 4.55
CA TRP A 160 13.46 9.44 5.00
C TRP A 160 13.83 8.40 6.04
N ILE A 161 14.97 7.74 5.86
CA ILE A 161 15.40 6.64 6.73
C ILE A 161 16.87 6.82 7.06
N ALA A 162 17.18 6.84 8.35
CA ALA A 162 18.54 6.71 8.87
C ALA A 162 18.75 5.26 9.30
N THR A 163 19.86 4.67 8.88
CA THR A 163 20.27 3.31 9.23
C THR A 163 21.59 3.37 9.99
N TRP A 164 21.63 2.73 11.16
CA TRP A 164 22.84 2.59 11.97
C TRP A 164 23.27 1.12 12.07
N GLN A 165 24.55 0.84 11.74
CA GLN A 165 25.14 -0.48 11.72
C GLN A 165 26.38 -0.62 12.63
N GLY A 166 26.53 0.31 13.58
CA GLY A 166 27.69 0.37 14.47
C GLY A 166 27.64 -0.56 15.68
N TRP A 167 26.59 -1.37 15.85
CA TRP A 167 26.46 -2.24 17.00
C TRP A 167 27.46 -3.40 16.98
N LEU A 168 27.64 -4.03 15.83
CA LEU A 168 28.58 -5.13 15.60
C LEU A 168 29.76 -4.69 14.76
N PRO A 169 30.99 -5.13 15.04
CA PRO A 169 32.16 -4.80 14.22
C PRO A 169 32.06 -5.26 12.77
N THR A 170 31.20 -6.24 12.51
CA THR A 170 30.92 -6.78 11.17
C THR A 170 29.93 -5.96 10.36
N HIS A 171 29.29 -4.96 10.99
CA HIS A 171 28.24 -4.11 10.38
C HIS A 171 27.07 -4.88 9.75
N ASN A 172 26.87 -6.12 10.12
CA ASN A 172 25.82 -7.01 9.59
C ASN A 172 24.50 -6.95 10.36
N LEU A 173 24.41 -6.10 11.38
CA LEU A 173 23.19 -5.73 12.11
C LEU A 173 22.92 -4.25 11.90
N GLY A 174 21.78 -3.90 11.30
CA GLY A 174 21.35 -2.53 11.13
C GLY A 174 20.05 -2.22 11.85
N LEU A 175 19.98 -1.03 12.45
CA LEU A 175 18.79 -0.45 13.04
C LEU A 175 18.34 0.72 12.18
N GLN A 176 17.05 0.85 11.92
CA GLN A 176 16.47 1.86 11.05
C GLN A 176 15.46 2.71 11.79
N LEU A 177 15.58 4.03 11.64
CA LEU A 177 14.64 5.01 12.10
C LEU A 177 14.28 5.92 10.91
N GLY A 178 12.99 6.07 10.64
CA GLY A 178 12.56 6.88 9.51
C GLY A 178 11.23 7.58 9.72
N VAL A 179 10.91 8.43 8.78
CA VAL A 179 9.65 9.15 8.71
C VAL A 179 9.12 9.12 7.27
N LYS A 180 7.80 8.85 7.14
CA LYS A 180 7.06 9.08 5.91
C LYS A 180 6.35 10.43 6.01
N LEU A 181 6.49 11.27 4.99
CA LEU A 181 5.87 12.59 4.93
C LEU A 181 4.72 12.60 3.91
N PRO A 182 3.60 13.29 4.19
CA PRO A 182 2.42 13.32 3.33
C PRO A 182 2.65 14.22 2.10
N THR A 183 3.52 13.81 1.21
CA THR A 183 3.88 14.57 -0.01
C THR A 183 3.01 14.21 -1.20
N GLY A 184 2.39 13.05 -1.23
CA GLY A 184 1.47 12.59 -2.27
C GLY A 184 0.13 13.33 -2.26
N ALA A 185 -0.67 13.15 -3.32
CA ALA A 185 -2.05 13.60 -3.36
C ALA A 185 -2.91 12.70 -2.46
N TYR A 186 -3.83 13.31 -1.70
CA TYR A 186 -4.71 12.61 -0.77
C TYR A 186 -6.00 13.41 -0.55
N GLY A 187 -7.03 12.76 -0.06
CA GLY A 187 -8.27 13.39 0.35
C GLY A 187 -9.51 12.61 -0.07
N ASN A 188 -10.66 13.20 0.25
CA ASN A 188 -11.97 12.63 0.00
C ASN A 188 -13.02 13.73 0.17
N GLN A 189 -14.28 13.38 0.42
CA GLN A 189 -15.32 14.30 0.88
C GLN A 189 -15.56 14.10 2.38
N ASN A 190 -15.82 15.21 3.09
CA ASN A 190 -16.30 15.16 4.44
C ASN A 190 -17.66 14.44 4.47
N VAL A 191 -17.82 13.39 5.25
CA VAL A 191 -19.02 12.53 5.27
C VAL A 191 -20.26 13.27 5.80
N ASP A 192 -20.08 14.30 6.64
CA ASP A 192 -21.18 15.07 7.23
C ASP A 192 -21.65 16.22 6.33
N THR A 193 -20.72 16.83 5.60
CA THR A 193 -20.99 18.06 4.84
C THR A 193 -20.94 17.88 3.33
N GLY A 194 -20.36 16.77 2.84
CA GLY A 194 -20.11 16.54 1.41
C GLY A 194 -19.07 17.47 0.77
N ILE A 195 -18.38 18.30 1.57
CA ILE A 195 -17.36 19.24 1.08
C ILE A 195 -16.06 18.47 0.79
N PRO A 196 -15.42 18.68 -0.38
CA PRO A 196 -14.11 18.09 -0.65
C PRO A 196 -13.07 18.51 0.39
N VAL A 197 -12.25 17.56 0.84
CA VAL A 197 -11.18 17.74 1.82
C VAL A 197 -9.89 17.12 1.31
N GLY A 198 -8.75 17.67 1.74
CA GLY A 198 -7.44 17.17 1.39
C GLY A 198 -6.75 17.94 0.27
N ARG A 199 -5.79 17.31 -0.39
CA ARG A 199 -4.95 17.89 -1.44
C ARG A 199 -5.05 17.08 -2.72
N SER A 200 -5.84 17.58 -3.67
CA SER A 200 -6.04 16.99 -5.00
C SER A 200 -6.48 15.52 -4.95
N PRO A 201 -7.61 15.19 -4.29
CA PRO A 201 -8.09 13.82 -4.24
C PRO A 201 -8.35 13.28 -5.63
N THR A 202 -8.04 12.00 -5.85
CA THR A 202 -8.38 11.29 -7.07
C THR A 202 -9.88 11.00 -7.09
N LEU A 203 -10.51 11.18 -8.24
CA LEU A 203 -11.93 10.94 -8.45
C LEU A 203 -12.17 9.79 -9.42
N PHE A 204 -13.32 9.15 -9.35
CA PHE A 204 -13.78 8.25 -10.39
C PHE A 204 -14.01 9.01 -11.69
N VAL A 205 -13.53 8.46 -12.80
CA VAL A 205 -13.58 9.09 -14.12
C VAL A 205 -14.76 8.60 -14.95
N SER A 206 -15.35 7.45 -14.59
CA SER A 206 -16.48 6.88 -15.33
C SER A 206 -17.40 6.05 -14.42
N GLY A 207 -18.54 5.67 -14.95
CA GLY A 207 -19.53 4.83 -14.29
C GLY A 207 -20.45 5.59 -13.33
N PRO A 208 -21.24 4.85 -12.53
CA PRO A 208 -22.19 5.44 -11.58
C PRO A 208 -21.55 6.36 -10.53
N ASN A 209 -20.28 6.12 -10.18
CA ASN A 209 -19.56 6.91 -9.18
C ASN A 209 -18.73 8.06 -9.79
N ALA A 210 -18.88 8.35 -11.09
CA ALA A 210 -18.12 9.41 -11.75
C ALA A 210 -18.21 10.74 -10.99
N GLY A 211 -17.05 11.34 -10.68
CA GLY A 211 -16.94 12.56 -9.90
C GLY A 211 -16.90 12.37 -8.37
N ALA A 212 -17.22 11.17 -7.87
CA ALA A 212 -17.01 10.83 -6.46
C ALA A 212 -15.51 10.57 -6.18
N PRO A 213 -15.02 10.88 -4.98
CA PRO A 213 -13.63 10.59 -4.62
C PRO A 213 -13.38 9.10 -4.50
N LEU A 214 -12.20 8.69 -4.98
CA LEU A 214 -11.66 7.37 -4.73
C LEU A 214 -11.34 7.22 -3.25
N ASP A 215 -11.46 6.01 -2.71
CA ASP A 215 -11.13 5.68 -1.33
C ASP A 215 -9.80 6.32 -0.87
N ALA A 216 -9.77 6.80 0.38
CA ALA A 216 -8.61 7.48 0.94
C ALA A 216 -7.35 6.60 0.95
N SER A 217 -7.50 5.30 1.09
CA SER A 217 -6.41 4.32 1.09
C SER A 217 -5.87 4.01 -0.32
N LEU A 218 -6.66 4.32 -1.37
CA LEU A 218 -6.29 4.16 -2.78
C LEU A 218 -5.68 5.42 -3.40
N GLN A 219 -5.64 6.53 -2.69
CA GLN A 219 -5.00 7.76 -3.15
C GLN A 219 -3.48 7.58 -3.28
N PRO A 220 -2.75 8.39 -4.07
CA PRO A 220 -1.29 8.35 -4.15
C PRO A 220 -0.60 8.60 -2.81
N GLY A 221 -1.13 9.47 -1.98
CA GLY A 221 -0.70 9.73 -0.60
C GLY A 221 -1.78 9.42 0.41
N THR A 222 -1.38 9.25 1.65
CA THR A 222 -2.29 8.95 2.77
C THR A 222 -2.66 10.18 3.61
N GLY A 223 -1.98 11.32 3.37
CA GLY A 223 -2.13 12.52 4.21
C GLY A 223 -1.55 12.37 5.62
N SER A 224 -0.99 11.22 5.99
CA SER A 224 -0.43 10.97 7.31
C SER A 224 1.09 11.10 7.35
N THR A 225 1.61 11.56 8.49
CA THR A 225 3.02 11.46 8.83
C THR A 225 3.23 10.21 9.66
N ASP A 226 4.08 9.30 9.20
CA ASP A 226 4.27 8.01 9.83
C ASP A 226 5.71 7.86 10.36
N LEU A 227 5.84 7.24 11.52
CA LEU A 227 7.11 6.76 12.05
C LEU A 227 7.44 5.40 11.42
N ILE A 228 8.69 5.21 11.03
CA ILE A 228 9.22 3.96 10.50
C ILE A 228 10.30 3.45 11.43
N LEU A 229 10.15 2.22 11.90
CA LEU A 229 11.13 1.49 12.68
C LEU A 229 11.53 0.24 11.92
N GLY A 230 12.82 -0.05 11.85
CA GLY A 230 13.30 -1.25 11.17
C GLY A 230 14.57 -1.80 11.80
N ALA A 231 14.83 -3.05 11.49
CA ALA A 231 16.08 -3.72 11.79
C ALA A 231 16.35 -4.81 10.76
N PHE A 232 17.59 -5.08 10.49
CA PHE A 232 18.00 -6.23 9.70
C PHE A 232 19.26 -6.89 10.30
N TYR A 233 19.40 -8.17 10.02
CA TYR A 233 20.57 -8.94 10.35
C TYR A 233 20.88 -9.91 9.23
N GLU A 234 22.14 -10.00 8.83
CA GLU A 234 22.60 -10.96 7.83
C GLU A 234 23.81 -11.73 8.34
N GLN A 235 23.91 -13.00 7.96
CA GLN A 235 24.94 -13.90 8.42
C GLN A 235 25.32 -14.92 7.34
N PRO A 236 26.59 -15.00 6.94
CA PRO A 236 27.08 -16.16 6.20
C PRO A 236 26.99 -17.42 7.07
N VAL A 237 26.27 -18.43 6.59
CA VAL A 237 26.12 -19.73 7.28
C VAL A 237 27.01 -20.80 6.66
N SER A 238 27.49 -20.56 5.44
CA SER A 238 28.51 -21.36 4.78
C SER A 238 29.33 -20.52 3.79
N GLN A 239 30.28 -21.11 3.08
CA GLN A 239 31.07 -20.40 2.06
C GLN A 239 30.25 -19.83 0.90
N ASN A 240 29.06 -20.35 0.67
CA ASN A 240 28.23 -19.97 -0.46
C ASN A 240 26.76 -19.69 -0.07
N LEU A 241 26.44 -19.65 1.20
CA LEU A 241 25.06 -19.49 1.65
C LEU A 241 24.98 -18.45 2.77
N ASP A 242 24.21 -17.39 2.52
CA ASP A 242 23.88 -16.36 3.48
C ASP A 242 22.41 -16.44 3.87
N VAL A 243 22.14 -16.18 5.13
CA VAL A 243 20.79 -15.96 5.65
C VAL A 243 20.64 -14.51 6.05
N PHE A 244 19.43 -13.99 5.87
CA PHE A 244 19.09 -12.67 6.38
C PHE A 244 17.70 -12.66 6.99
N VAL A 245 17.52 -11.76 7.93
CA VAL A 245 16.24 -11.38 8.49
C VAL A 245 16.11 -9.87 8.47
N GLN A 246 14.96 -9.38 8.05
CA GLN A 246 14.65 -7.95 8.05
C GLN A 246 13.24 -7.75 8.57
N GLY A 247 13.09 -6.83 9.51
CA GLY A 247 11.80 -6.40 10.04
C GLY A 247 11.61 -4.91 9.85
N ARG A 248 10.37 -4.49 9.54
CA ARG A 248 9.97 -3.09 9.45
C ARG A 248 8.59 -2.91 10.03
N TYR A 249 8.41 -1.85 10.79
CA TYR A 249 7.13 -1.43 11.33
C TYR A 249 6.89 0.05 11.03
N GLN A 250 5.73 0.35 10.48
CA GLN A 250 5.29 1.70 10.13
C GLN A 250 3.99 2.02 10.85
N VAL A 251 3.95 3.17 11.50
CA VAL A 251 2.79 3.64 12.26
C VAL A 251 2.48 5.09 11.94
N ALA A 252 1.24 5.38 11.57
CA ALA A 252 0.78 6.74 11.35
C ALA A 252 0.72 7.50 12.70
N MET A 253 1.49 8.58 12.79
CA MET A 253 1.58 9.43 13.99
C MET A 253 0.64 10.63 13.91
N PHE A 254 0.53 11.20 12.69
CA PHE A 254 -0.28 12.40 12.45
C PHE A 254 -0.99 12.30 11.12
N GLU A 255 -2.24 12.72 11.07
CA GLU A 255 -3.06 12.90 9.89
C GLU A 255 -3.33 14.40 9.65
N GLN A 256 -3.35 14.81 8.37
CA GLN A 256 -3.59 16.22 8.02
C GLN A 256 -5.09 16.57 7.96
N LEU A 257 -5.96 15.57 7.91
CA LEU A 257 -7.41 15.72 7.88
C LEU A 257 -8.03 15.31 9.23
N ASN A 258 -7.45 15.74 10.33
CA ASN A 258 -7.92 15.40 11.68
C ASN A 258 -9.06 16.34 12.09
N GLN A 259 -10.25 16.15 11.51
CA GLN A 259 -11.47 16.91 11.82
C GLN A 259 -12.71 15.99 11.75
N PRO A 260 -13.78 16.31 12.49
CA PRO A 260 -15.03 15.54 12.43
C PRO A 260 -15.51 15.38 10.98
N GLY A 261 -15.93 14.15 10.63
CA GLY A 261 -16.41 13.82 9.28
C GLY A 261 -15.36 13.79 8.18
N ALA A 262 -14.08 14.09 8.47
CA ALA A 262 -13.03 14.14 7.46
C ALA A 262 -11.66 13.71 7.99
N ASN A 263 -11.62 12.67 8.82
CA ASN A 263 -10.38 12.12 9.31
C ASN A 263 -10.08 10.75 8.69
N PHE A 264 -8.80 10.53 8.39
CA PHE A 264 -8.28 9.25 7.90
C PHE A 264 -6.92 8.98 8.50
N ARG A 265 -6.76 7.78 9.04
CA ARG A 265 -5.50 7.28 9.56
C ARG A 265 -5.24 5.88 9.00
N PRO A 266 -4.19 5.66 8.20
CA PRO A 266 -3.86 4.33 7.70
C PRO A 266 -3.51 3.40 8.85
N GLY A 267 -3.87 2.14 8.72
CA GLY A 267 -3.51 1.09 9.66
C GLY A 267 -2.00 0.90 9.73
N ASN A 268 -1.53 0.50 10.89
CA ASN A 268 -0.11 0.19 11.09
C ASN A 268 0.29 -1.01 10.23
N LEU A 269 1.49 -0.96 9.65
CA LEU A 269 2.04 -1.99 8.79
C LEU A 269 3.31 -2.57 9.40
N GLY A 270 3.29 -3.89 9.66
CA GLY A 270 4.47 -4.66 10.02
C GLY A 270 4.85 -5.61 8.89
N VAL A 271 6.14 -5.71 8.57
CA VAL A 271 6.66 -6.69 7.63
C VAL A 271 7.91 -7.33 8.18
N LEU A 272 8.00 -8.65 8.02
CA LEU A 272 9.15 -9.46 8.35
C LEU A 272 9.54 -10.27 7.11
N SER A 273 10.79 -10.15 6.70
CA SER A 273 11.38 -10.91 5.60
C SER A 273 12.47 -11.83 6.14
N LEU A 274 12.41 -13.09 5.77
CA LEU A 274 13.42 -14.11 6.02
C LEU A 274 13.93 -14.60 4.69
N GLY A 275 15.23 -14.63 4.47
CA GLY A 275 15.75 -15.00 3.16
C GLY A 275 17.04 -15.81 3.21
N LEU A 276 17.27 -16.51 2.10
CA LEU A 276 18.45 -17.27 1.79
C LEU A 276 19.03 -16.74 0.47
N ARG A 277 20.34 -16.49 0.43
CA ARG A 277 21.11 -16.15 -0.77
C ARG A 277 22.16 -17.20 -1.04
N TYR A 278 22.31 -17.59 -2.30
CA TYR A 278 23.34 -18.54 -2.72
C TYR A 278 24.41 -17.83 -3.53
N GLU A 279 25.56 -17.57 -2.92
CA GLU A 279 26.61 -16.67 -3.40
C GLU A 279 27.82 -17.40 -4.01
N LYS A 280 27.61 -18.60 -4.58
CA LYS A 280 28.69 -19.34 -5.26
C LYS A 280 29.26 -18.62 -6.48
N HIS A 281 28.41 -17.84 -7.16
CA HIS A 281 28.80 -17.16 -8.39
C HIS A 281 29.02 -15.67 -8.12
N GLN A 282 30.09 -15.11 -8.71
CA GLN A 282 30.46 -13.70 -8.48
C GLN A 282 29.48 -12.71 -9.10
N ASP A 283 28.82 -13.10 -10.20
CA ASP A 283 28.01 -12.18 -11.01
C ASP A 283 26.52 -12.35 -10.82
N TRP A 284 26.06 -13.45 -10.24
CA TRP A 284 24.63 -13.69 -10.02
C TRP A 284 24.37 -14.47 -8.74
N THR A 285 23.35 -14.06 -8.00
CA THR A 285 22.98 -14.59 -6.70
C THR A 285 21.50 -14.94 -6.72
N PRO A 286 21.13 -16.24 -6.86
CA PRO A 286 19.76 -16.65 -6.65
C PRO A 286 19.41 -16.55 -5.17
N GLN A 287 18.17 -16.19 -4.89
CA GLN A 287 17.69 -16.03 -3.53
C GLN A 287 16.22 -16.42 -3.42
N VAL A 288 15.82 -16.75 -2.21
CA VAL A 288 14.42 -17.01 -1.86
C VAL A 288 14.09 -16.32 -0.55
N GLN A 289 12.94 -15.70 -0.48
CA GLN A 289 12.47 -15.01 0.71
C GLN A 289 11.09 -15.52 1.13
N LEU A 290 10.85 -15.54 2.42
CA LEU A 290 9.52 -15.64 3.02
C LEU A 290 9.18 -14.30 3.64
N ASN A 291 8.16 -13.62 3.10
CA ASN A 291 7.76 -12.29 3.53
C ASN A 291 6.42 -12.37 4.25
N VAL A 292 6.38 -11.98 5.52
CA VAL A 292 5.17 -11.89 6.33
C VAL A 292 4.78 -10.42 6.43
N SER A 293 3.60 -10.08 5.96
CA SER A 293 3.02 -8.74 6.06
C SER A 293 1.78 -8.76 6.94
N ARG A 294 1.68 -7.84 7.89
CA ARG A 294 0.50 -7.63 8.70
C ARG A 294 0.13 -6.15 8.73
N LYS A 295 -1.10 -5.85 8.35
CA LYS A 295 -1.70 -4.53 8.45
C LYS A 295 -2.84 -4.55 9.47
N SER A 296 -2.94 -3.50 10.33
CA SER A 296 -4.10 -3.26 11.15
C SER A 296 -5.16 -2.46 10.38
N HIS A 297 -6.38 -2.38 10.91
CA HIS A 297 -7.47 -1.61 10.30
C HIS A 297 -7.09 -0.15 10.09
N ASP A 298 -7.56 0.43 8.99
CA ASP A 298 -7.58 1.86 8.80
C ASP A 298 -8.62 2.48 9.73
N MET A 299 -8.43 3.75 10.13
CA MET A 299 -9.26 4.42 11.13
C MET A 299 -9.69 5.80 10.65
N GLY A 300 -10.79 6.27 11.19
CA GLY A 300 -11.36 7.58 10.90
C GLY A 300 -12.64 7.51 10.07
N ALA A 301 -13.30 8.67 9.91
CA ALA A 301 -14.58 8.76 9.20
C ALA A 301 -14.46 8.44 7.70
N LEU A 302 -13.27 8.66 7.10
CA LEU A 302 -12.97 8.37 5.70
C LEU A 302 -12.29 7.01 5.49
N ALA A 303 -12.30 6.13 6.49
CA ALA A 303 -11.67 4.83 6.42
C ALA A 303 -12.70 3.71 6.25
N ASP A 304 -12.38 2.72 5.39
CA ASP A 304 -12.97 1.41 5.52
C ASP A 304 -12.31 0.68 6.67
N ALA A 305 -12.98 0.66 7.83
CA ALA A 305 -12.45 0.05 9.04
C ALA A 305 -12.66 -1.47 9.09
N THR A 306 -13.48 -2.03 8.20
CA THR A 306 -13.84 -3.46 8.25
C THR A 306 -12.97 -4.32 7.35
N ASP A 307 -12.64 -3.81 6.17
CA ASP A 307 -12.07 -4.60 5.07
C ASP A 307 -10.61 -4.19 4.74
N THR A 308 -9.85 -3.67 5.71
CA THR A 308 -8.50 -3.11 5.46
C THR A 308 -7.37 -3.77 6.25
N ALA A 309 -7.68 -4.71 7.13
CA ALA A 309 -6.67 -5.42 7.92
C ALA A 309 -6.44 -6.84 7.42
N GLY A 310 -5.30 -7.39 7.82
CA GLY A 310 -5.01 -8.80 7.53
C GLY A 310 -3.54 -9.15 7.66
N THR A 311 -3.28 -10.44 7.51
CA THR A 311 -1.93 -11.01 7.46
C THR A 311 -1.77 -11.81 6.18
N VAL A 312 -0.67 -11.59 5.47
CA VAL A 312 -0.31 -12.31 4.24
C VAL A 312 1.12 -12.81 4.35
N ILE A 313 1.36 -14.02 3.88
CA ILE A 313 2.69 -14.59 3.74
C ILE A 313 2.96 -14.86 2.27
N TYR A 314 4.08 -14.37 1.78
CA TYR A 314 4.54 -14.56 0.41
C TYR A 314 5.81 -15.41 0.38
N LEU A 315 5.87 -16.34 -0.57
CA LEU A 315 7.13 -16.97 -1.00
C LEU A 315 7.64 -16.17 -2.20
N SER A 316 8.91 -15.73 -2.15
CA SER A 316 9.48 -14.78 -3.09
C SER A 316 10.81 -15.28 -3.63
N PRO A 317 10.84 -16.18 -4.64
CA PRO A 317 12.04 -16.47 -5.39
C PRO A 317 12.49 -15.26 -6.19
N GLY A 318 13.80 -15.06 -6.28
CA GLY A 318 14.43 -13.97 -7.00
C GLY A 318 15.87 -14.25 -7.38
N ILE A 319 16.44 -13.33 -8.12
CA ILE A 319 17.82 -13.35 -8.52
C ILE A 319 18.37 -11.93 -8.57
N SER A 320 19.60 -11.75 -8.11
CA SER A 320 20.39 -10.53 -8.30
C SER A 320 21.52 -10.81 -9.25
N VAL A 321 21.83 -9.86 -10.12
CA VAL A 321 22.90 -9.94 -11.12
C VAL A 321 23.77 -8.68 -11.01
N ARG A 322 25.07 -8.87 -10.84
CA ARG A 322 26.08 -7.79 -10.92
C ARG A 322 26.44 -7.56 -12.37
N VAL A 323 25.92 -6.48 -12.96
CA VAL A 323 26.17 -6.12 -14.37
C VAL A 323 27.52 -5.42 -14.51
N LEU A 324 27.84 -4.53 -13.56
CA LEU A 324 29.13 -3.82 -13.43
C LEU A 324 29.53 -3.85 -11.95
N ARG A 325 30.75 -3.41 -11.65
CA ARG A 325 31.21 -3.29 -10.25
C ARG A 325 30.31 -2.36 -9.40
N THR A 326 29.69 -1.39 -10.05
CA THR A 326 28.85 -0.36 -9.41
C THR A 326 27.37 -0.50 -9.77
N LEU A 327 26.99 -1.46 -10.64
CA LEU A 327 25.61 -1.65 -11.10
C LEU A 327 25.15 -3.07 -10.85
N GLY A 328 24.15 -3.21 -10.00
CA GLY A 328 23.39 -4.43 -9.77
C GLY A 328 21.98 -4.32 -10.28
N VAL A 329 21.40 -5.44 -10.74
CA VAL A 329 20.00 -5.57 -11.13
C VAL A 329 19.40 -6.78 -10.42
N TYR A 330 18.16 -6.70 -10.02
CA TYR A 330 17.48 -7.80 -9.35
C TYR A 330 16.03 -7.95 -9.82
N THR A 331 15.48 -9.14 -9.63
CA THR A 331 14.08 -9.40 -9.86
C THR A 331 13.53 -10.40 -8.86
N PHE A 332 12.27 -10.23 -8.49
CA PHE A 332 11.51 -11.13 -7.63
C PHE A 332 10.12 -11.39 -8.19
N ILE A 333 9.63 -12.60 -7.96
CA ILE A 333 8.21 -12.94 -8.12
C ILE A 333 7.71 -13.35 -6.74
N GLN A 334 6.70 -12.66 -6.22
CA GLN A 334 6.10 -12.96 -4.93
C GLN A 334 4.77 -13.67 -5.14
N VAL A 335 4.64 -14.86 -4.56
CA VAL A 335 3.42 -15.67 -4.63
C VAL A 335 2.86 -15.80 -3.21
N PRO A 336 1.61 -15.38 -2.96
CA PRO A 336 1.01 -15.55 -1.65
C PRO A 336 0.77 -17.03 -1.36
N VAL A 337 1.29 -17.50 -0.23
CA VAL A 337 1.13 -18.88 0.25
C VAL A 337 0.17 -18.98 1.43
N TYR A 338 -0.12 -17.86 2.08
CA TYR A 338 -1.09 -17.75 3.17
C TYR A 338 -1.73 -16.36 3.15
N SER A 339 -3.02 -16.28 3.49
CA SER A 339 -3.71 -15.04 3.79
C SER A 339 -4.73 -15.24 4.88
N GLN A 340 -4.86 -14.27 5.77
CA GLN A 340 -5.96 -14.13 6.73
C GLN A 340 -6.37 -12.67 6.66
N LEU A 341 -7.47 -12.41 5.96
CA LEU A 341 -7.97 -11.05 5.71
C LEU A 341 -9.22 -10.80 6.53
N ASP A 342 -9.35 -9.60 7.08
CA ASP A 342 -10.59 -9.18 7.72
C ASP A 342 -11.54 -8.67 6.64
N GLY A 343 -12.83 -9.02 6.76
CA GLY A 343 -13.82 -8.73 5.73
C GLY A 343 -13.50 -9.37 4.37
N TYR A 344 -13.78 -8.65 3.27
CA TYR A 344 -13.47 -9.10 1.92
C TYR A 344 -12.61 -8.05 1.20
N GLN A 345 -11.57 -8.51 0.53
CA GLN A 345 -10.56 -7.63 -0.04
C GLN A 345 -10.06 -8.15 -1.39
N LEU A 346 -9.70 -7.24 -2.31
CA LEU A 346 -8.98 -7.62 -3.52
C LEU A 346 -7.57 -8.10 -3.18
N PHE A 347 -7.15 -9.13 -3.87
CA PHE A 347 -5.93 -9.84 -3.56
C PHE A 347 -5.13 -10.18 -4.82
N PRO A 348 -3.80 -10.04 -4.83
CA PRO A 348 -2.96 -10.41 -5.95
C PRO A 348 -2.72 -11.93 -5.97
N ARG A 349 -2.70 -12.50 -7.17
CA ARG A 349 -2.24 -13.89 -7.34
C ARG A 349 -0.72 -13.99 -7.33
N TRP A 350 -0.06 -12.95 -7.75
CA TRP A 350 1.39 -12.78 -7.74
C TRP A 350 1.74 -11.30 -7.85
N THR A 351 2.96 -10.97 -7.44
CA THR A 351 3.55 -9.64 -7.59
C THR A 351 4.92 -9.79 -8.24
N GLY A 352 5.20 -8.98 -9.25
CA GLY A 352 6.51 -8.92 -9.90
C GLY A 352 7.25 -7.65 -9.50
N THR A 353 8.54 -7.80 -9.21
CA THR A 353 9.43 -6.67 -8.89
C THR A 353 10.70 -6.80 -9.71
N VAL A 354 11.15 -5.69 -10.28
CA VAL A 354 12.46 -5.54 -10.89
C VAL A 354 13.10 -4.26 -10.41
N GLY A 355 14.37 -4.30 -10.10
CA GLY A 355 15.09 -3.14 -9.61
C GLY A 355 16.54 -3.10 -10.07
N MET A 356 17.14 -1.93 -9.90
CA MET A 356 18.55 -1.71 -10.13
C MET A 356 19.14 -0.81 -9.04
N SER A 357 20.43 -0.96 -8.80
CA SER A 357 21.20 -0.16 -7.86
C SER A 357 22.51 0.25 -8.51
N TYR A 358 22.83 1.54 -8.46
CA TYR A 358 24.03 2.12 -9.02
C TYR A 358 24.77 2.95 -7.97
N GLY A 359 26.03 2.54 -7.67
CA GLY A 359 26.91 3.24 -6.74
C GLY A 359 27.87 4.20 -7.47
N PHE A 360 28.13 5.40 -6.90
CA PHE A 360 29.01 6.43 -7.47
C PHE A 360 29.66 7.31 -6.38
#